data_d86162cb8108cef70ce74ea01bfe6ab2
#
_entry.id   d86162cb8108cef70ce74ea01bfe6ab2
#
_cell.length_a   1.000
_cell.length_b   1.000
_cell.length_c   1.000
_cell.angle_alpha   90.00
_cell.angle_beta   90.00
_cell.angle_gamma   90.00
#
_symmetry.space_group_name_H-M   'P 1'
#
loop_
_entity.id
_entity.type
_entity.pdbx_description
1 polymer ?
#
loop_
_entity_poly.entity_id
_entity_poly.type
_entity_poly.pdbx_seq_one_letter_code
_entity_poly.pdbx_strand_id
1 'polypeptide(L)'
;LVERLVVTRAEWGGAAVARIVYCTARIGARGNPSGHRDQDIYLKALLAAKSVDHIEYGQYVERVKRAPLAVADKKGRPQTARPTWPVMVQEGGIPRPDSVFLVSFAHREEKGSDVNVASHLLLDVLEREVDAAVVLSNDSDLKLPLSIARQRVPVGLVNPTRAVLAGALRGAAGEGVGRHWWRQLTVEDFVNHQLPETVGRYVRPQGW
;
A
#
# COMPACT_ATOMS: atom_id res chain seq x y z
N LEU A 1 -14.39 -7.40 7.97
CA LEU A 1 -13.56 -8.12 6.97
C LEU A 1 -12.51 -9.00 7.64
N VAL A 2 -11.59 -8.43 8.45
CA VAL A 2 -10.47 -9.19 9.06
C VAL A 2 -10.99 -10.32 9.94
N GLU A 3 -11.93 -10.06 10.81
CA GLU A 3 -12.56 -11.09 11.66
C GLU A 3 -13.11 -12.26 10.84
N ARG A 4 -13.85 -11.96 9.76
CA ARG A 4 -14.38 -13.01 8.87
C ARG A 4 -13.24 -13.81 8.19
N LEU A 5 -12.18 -13.14 7.80
CA LEU A 5 -11.02 -13.82 7.20
C LEU A 5 -10.33 -14.76 8.19
N VAL A 6 -10.22 -14.37 9.45
CA VAL A 6 -9.61 -15.17 10.52
C VAL A 6 -10.50 -16.36 10.90
N VAL A 7 -11.78 -16.12 11.19
CA VAL A 7 -12.73 -17.17 11.62
C VAL A 7 -12.95 -18.26 10.57
N THR A 8 -12.82 -17.94 9.29
CA THR A 8 -12.97 -18.94 8.21
C THR A 8 -11.76 -19.84 8.00
N ARG A 9 -10.68 -19.66 8.79
CA ARG A 9 -9.47 -20.48 8.67
C ARG A 9 -9.48 -21.61 9.69
N ALA A 10 -9.67 -22.84 9.21
CA ALA A 10 -9.67 -24.03 10.06
C ALA A 10 -8.35 -24.18 10.83
N GLU A 11 -7.23 -23.81 10.21
CA GLU A 11 -5.90 -23.89 10.81
C GLU A 11 -5.70 -22.88 11.96
N TRP A 12 -6.56 -21.86 12.06
CA TRP A 12 -6.56 -20.84 13.09
C TRP A 12 -7.81 -20.91 13.97
N GLY A 13 -8.36 -22.11 14.13
CA GLY A 13 -9.59 -22.33 14.90
C GLY A 13 -9.54 -21.69 16.30
N GLY A 14 -10.55 -20.89 16.61
CA GLY A 14 -10.64 -20.16 17.89
C GLY A 14 -9.84 -18.84 17.95
N ALA A 15 -9.13 -18.45 16.90
CA ALA A 15 -8.41 -17.17 16.89
C ALA A 15 -9.39 -15.98 16.92
N ALA A 16 -9.07 -14.99 17.73
CA ALA A 16 -9.76 -13.71 17.80
C ALA A 16 -8.83 -12.58 17.36
N VAL A 17 -9.40 -11.53 16.78
CA VAL A 17 -8.64 -10.33 16.39
C VAL A 17 -8.34 -9.53 17.67
N ALA A 18 -7.05 -9.43 18.03
CA ALA A 18 -6.59 -8.67 19.17
C ALA A 18 -6.60 -7.16 18.89
N ARG A 19 -6.07 -6.76 17.73
CA ARG A 19 -6.08 -5.36 17.27
C ARG A 19 -5.95 -5.26 15.76
N ILE A 20 -6.40 -4.13 15.22
CA ILE A 20 -6.25 -3.76 13.81
C ILE A 20 -5.53 -2.41 13.75
N VAL A 21 -4.35 -2.38 13.13
CA VAL A 21 -3.59 -1.16 12.85
C VAL A 21 -3.73 -0.81 11.38
N TYR A 22 -4.17 0.40 11.07
CA TYR A 22 -4.28 0.91 9.72
C TYR A 22 -3.17 1.91 9.44
N CYS A 23 -2.21 1.53 8.60
CA CYS A 23 -1.10 2.39 8.20
C CYS A 23 -1.45 3.12 6.90
N THR A 24 -1.39 4.46 6.91
CA THR A 24 -1.71 5.31 5.76
C THR A 24 -1.00 6.66 5.86
N ALA A 25 -1.00 7.46 4.79
CA ALA A 25 -0.50 8.82 4.85
C ALA A 25 -1.63 9.83 4.68
N ARG A 26 -1.52 10.98 5.38
CA ARG A 26 -2.51 12.06 5.25
C ARG A 26 -2.32 12.83 3.96
N ILE A 27 -3.40 12.96 3.20
CA ILE A 27 -3.45 13.83 2.01
C ILE A 27 -3.22 15.28 2.45
N GLY A 28 -2.28 15.96 1.82
CA GLY A 28 -1.99 17.36 2.11
C GLY A 28 -3.12 18.29 1.65
N ALA A 29 -3.60 19.17 2.52
CA ALA A 29 -4.67 20.12 2.22
C ALA A 29 -4.29 21.13 1.13
N ARG A 30 -3.01 21.54 1.04
CA ARG A 30 -2.54 22.58 0.11
C ARG A 30 -2.72 22.17 -1.36
N GLY A 31 -2.51 20.92 -1.70
CA GLY A 31 -2.60 20.43 -3.09
C GLY A 31 -3.92 19.73 -3.43
N ASN A 32 -4.69 19.33 -2.41
CA ASN A 32 -5.96 18.60 -2.58
C ASN A 32 -6.86 18.80 -1.35
N PRO A 33 -7.50 19.97 -1.18
CA PRO A 33 -8.30 20.26 0.01
C PRO A 33 -9.55 19.39 0.14
N SER A 34 -10.19 19.01 -0.97
CA SER A 34 -11.33 18.10 -0.94
C SER A 34 -10.91 16.69 -0.50
N GLY A 35 -9.91 16.10 -1.14
CA GLY A 35 -9.41 14.79 -0.77
C GLY A 35 -8.88 14.73 0.68
N HIS A 36 -8.26 15.81 1.18
CA HIS A 36 -7.86 15.92 2.58
C HIS A 36 -9.07 15.83 3.52
N ARG A 37 -10.12 16.60 3.26
CA ARG A 37 -11.35 16.59 4.05
C ARG A 37 -12.04 15.23 4.00
N ASP A 38 -12.17 14.66 2.81
CA ASP A 38 -12.87 13.40 2.59
C ASP A 38 -12.14 12.24 3.27
N GLN A 39 -10.79 12.21 3.17
CA GLN A 39 -9.97 11.25 3.91
C GLN A 39 -10.11 11.44 5.43
N ASP A 40 -10.13 12.69 5.92
CA ASP A 40 -10.29 12.95 7.36
C ASP A 40 -11.62 12.41 7.90
N ILE A 41 -12.71 12.59 7.15
CA ILE A 41 -14.02 12.01 7.46
C ILE A 41 -13.94 10.48 7.50
N TYR A 42 -13.34 9.86 6.48
CA TYR A 42 -13.19 8.41 6.40
C TYR A 42 -12.39 7.83 7.56
N LEU A 43 -11.24 8.41 7.87
CA LEU A 43 -10.38 7.91 8.97
C LEU A 43 -11.08 8.05 10.33
N LYS A 44 -11.81 9.13 10.55
CA LYS A 44 -12.62 9.32 11.77
C LYS A 44 -13.80 8.34 11.83
N ALA A 45 -14.41 8.03 10.69
CA ALA A 45 -15.47 7.03 10.61
C ALA A 45 -14.97 5.62 10.93
N LEU A 46 -13.78 5.24 10.45
CA LEU A 46 -13.14 3.95 10.80
C LEU A 46 -12.95 3.78 12.30
N LEU A 47 -12.43 4.80 12.98
CA LEU A 47 -12.25 4.80 14.43
C LEU A 47 -13.59 4.78 15.17
N ALA A 48 -14.55 5.60 14.74
CA ALA A 48 -15.87 5.66 15.36
C ALA A 48 -16.67 4.35 15.20
N ALA A 49 -16.48 3.65 14.08
CA ALA A 49 -17.05 2.32 13.85
C ALA A 49 -16.29 1.20 14.54
N LYS A 50 -15.17 1.50 15.22
CA LYS A 50 -14.25 0.50 15.78
C LYS A 50 -13.79 -0.53 14.73
N SER A 51 -13.69 -0.11 13.48
CA SER A 51 -13.20 -0.95 12.37
C SER A 51 -11.69 -1.07 12.36
N VAL A 52 -11.02 -0.16 13.05
CA VAL A 52 -9.59 -0.16 13.34
C VAL A 52 -9.37 0.36 14.76
N ASP A 53 -8.36 -0.14 15.44
CA ASP A 53 -8.03 0.27 16.81
C ASP A 53 -7.04 1.43 16.82
N HIS A 54 -6.17 1.47 15.82
CA HIS A 54 -5.14 2.49 15.68
C HIS A 54 -4.91 2.87 14.22
N ILE A 55 -4.61 4.14 13.97
CA ILE A 55 -4.17 4.63 12.67
C ILE A 55 -2.76 5.19 12.81
N GLU A 56 -1.81 4.57 12.10
CA GLU A 56 -0.43 5.04 12.04
C GLU A 56 -0.21 5.84 10.76
N TYR A 57 0.39 7.01 10.90
CA TYR A 57 0.53 7.94 9.78
C TYR A 57 1.93 7.96 9.20
N GLY A 58 2.04 7.68 7.91
CA GLY A 58 3.12 8.12 7.06
C GLY A 58 2.91 9.57 6.59
N GLN A 59 3.68 10.00 5.61
CA GLN A 59 3.59 11.35 5.08
C GLN A 59 3.70 11.38 3.55
N TYR A 60 3.04 12.36 2.92
CA TYR A 60 3.30 12.68 1.53
C TYR A 60 4.44 13.69 1.42
N VAL A 61 5.38 13.41 0.53
CA VAL A 61 6.49 14.31 0.19
C VAL A 61 6.32 14.75 -1.25
N GLU A 62 6.30 16.06 -1.47
CA GLU A 62 6.29 16.66 -2.80
C GLU A 62 7.71 17.06 -3.20
N ARG A 63 8.16 16.61 -4.36
CA ARG A 63 9.49 16.93 -4.89
C ARG A 63 9.41 17.17 -6.39
N VAL A 64 10.29 18.04 -6.87
CA VAL A 64 10.55 18.12 -8.32
C VAL A 64 11.54 17.02 -8.67
N LYS A 65 11.10 16.06 -9.45
CA LYS A 65 11.96 15.03 -10.04
C LYS A 65 12.29 15.41 -11.50
N ARG A 66 13.42 14.94 -11.98
CA ARG A 66 13.83 15.04 -13.38
C ARG A 66 13.93 13.65 -13.97
N ALA A 67 13.41 13.50 -15.16
CA ALA A 67 13.50 12.25 -15.89
C ALA A 67 13.73 12.54 -17.39
N PRO A 68 14.38 11.63 -18.14
CA PRO A 68 14.43 11.70 -19.58
C PRO A 68 13.04 11.69 -20.19
N LEU A 69 12.85 12.40 -21.30
CA LEU A 69 11.63 12.25 -22.10
C LEU A 69 11.51 10.79 -22.56
N ALA A 70 10.33 10.22 -22.42
CA ALA A 70 10.12 8.81 -22.72
C ALA A 70 8.90 8.60 -23.63
N VAL A 71 8.94 7.53 -24.42
CA VAL A 71 7.82 6.97 -25.15
C VAL A 71 7.55 5.55 -24.64
N ALA A 72 6.31 5.09 -24.75
CA ALA A 72 5.99 3.72 -24.39
C ALA A 72 6.39 2.74 -25.52
N ASP A 73 7.00 1.62 -25.18
CA ASP A 73 7.18 0.49 -26.09
C ASP A 73 5.85 -0.25 -26.36
N LYS A 74 5.87 -1.28 -27.18
CA LYS A 74 4.68 -2.11 -27.50
C LYS A 74 4.05 -2.79 -26.27
N LYS A 75 4.79 -2.89 -25.19
CA LYS A 75 4.34 -3.47 -23.90
C LYS A 75 4.03 -2.41 -22.83
N GLY A 76 4.00 -1.13 -23.23
CA GLY A 76 3.75 -0.01 -22.32
C GLY A 76 4.93 0.38 -21.43
N ARG A 77 6.13 -0.17 -21.65
CA ARG A 77 7.32 0.14 -20.84
C ARG A 77 7.99 1.42 -21.35
N PRO A 78 8.47 2.29 -20.44
CA PRO A 78 9.10 3.54 -20.84
C PRO A 78 10.45 3.28 -21.54
N GLN A 79 10.65 3.94 -22.67
CA GLN A 79 11.92 4.01 -23.38
C GLN A 79 12.28 5.47 -23.56
N THR A 80 13.56 5.82 -23.42
CA THR A 80 14.04 7.18 -23.64
C THR A 80 13.74 7.62 -25.07
N ALA A 81 12.97 8.70 -25.21
CA ALA A 81 12.72 9.31 -26.49
C ALA A 81 13.98 10.07 -26.98
N ARG A 82 14.30 9.90 -28.24
CA ARG A 82 15.33 10.69 -28.92
C ARG A 82 14.65 11.57 -29.96
N PRO A 83 14.37 12.85 -29.65
CA PRO A 83 13.73 13.74 -30.60
C PRO A 83 14.69 14.00 -31.78
N THR A 84 14.21 13.71 -32.96
CA THR A 84 14.99 13.92 -34.20
C THR A 84 14.67 15.26 -34.87
N TRP A 85 13.55 15.89 -34.49
CA TRP A 85 13.08 17.15 -35.02
C TRP A 85 12.01 17.77 -34.09
N PRO A 86 11.89 19.08 -34.00
CA PRO A 86 12.67 20.16 -34.61
C PRO A 86 13.80 20.68 -33.73
N VAL A 87 14.15 19.95 -32.65
CA VAL A 87 15.07 20.48 -31.65
C VAL A 87 16.49 20.07 -31.98
N MET A 88 17.32 21.07 -32.30
CA MET A 88 18.75 20.89 -32.43
C MET A 88 19.44 21.41 -31.18
N VAL A 89 20.13 20.51 -30.47
CA VAL A 89 21.01 20.88 -29.36
C VAL A 89 22.40 21.08 -29.92
N GLN A 90 23.02 22.22 -29.54
CA GLN A 90 24.39 22.55 -29.89
C GLN A 90 25.25 22.77 -28.66
N GLU A 91 26.46 22.32 -28.69
CA GLU A 91 27.50 22.61 -27.71
C GLU A 91 28.69 23.23 -28.43
N GLY A 92 29.01 24.51 -28.10
CA GLY A 92 30.08 25.24 -28.79
C GLY A 92 29.84 25.39 -30.31
N GLY A 93 28.60 25.48 -30.77
CA GLY A 93 28.24 25.55 -32.19
C GLY A 93 28.22 24.19 -32.89
N ILE A 94 28.52 23.10 -32.22
CA ILE A 94 28.51 21.74 -32.80
C ILE A 94 27.19 21.06 -32.52
N PRO A 95 26.44 20.54 -33.50
CA PRO A 95 25.23 19.78 -33.33
C PRO A 95 25.45 18.54 -32.41
N ARG A 96 24.54 18.31 -31.49
CA ARG A 96 24.51 17.14 -30.57
C ARG A 96 23.24 16.33 -30.79
N PRO A 97 23.16 15.51 -31.87
CA PRO A 97 21.94 14.78 -32.24
C PRO A 97 21.55 13.71 -31.22
N ASP A 98 22.49 13.25 -30.40
CA ASP A 98 22.24 12.24 -29.35
C ASP A 98 21.80 12.82 -28.00
N SER A 99 21.56 14.13 -27.93
CA SER A 99 21.12 14.80 -26.70
C SER A 99 19.78 14.26 -26.24
N VAL A 100 19.65 14.13 -24.90
CA VAL A 100 18.43 13.67 -24.24
C VAL A 100 17.83 14.83 -23.45
N PHE A 101 16.53 15.07 -23.62
CA PHE A 101 15.81 16.08 -22.85
C PHE A 101 15.50 15.55 -21.45
N LEU A 102 15.77 16.34 -20.45
CA LEU A 102 15.33 16.12 -19.07
C LEU A 102 14.08 16.96 -18.80
N VAL A 103 13.02 16.29 -18.40
CA VAL A 103 11.76 16.93 -18.01
C VAL A 103 11.72 17.02 -16.52
N SER A 104 11.47 18.22 -15.98
CA SER A 104 11.16 18.43 -14.57
C SER A 104 9.67 18.28 -14.35
N PHE A 105 9.25 17.47 -13.37
CA PHE A 105 7.85 17.28 -13.06
C PHE A 105 7.64 17.23 -11.54
N ALA A 106 6.45 17.68 -11.12
CA ALA A 106 6.04 17.54 -9.73
C ALA A 106 5.72 16.08 -9.45
N HIS A 107 6.35 15.51 -8.45
CA HIS A 107 6.14 14.14 -8.01
C HIS A 107 5.71 14.14 -6.55
N ARG A 108 4.61 13.44 -6.29
CA ARG A 108 4.12 13.20 -4.93
C ARG A 108 4.34 11.73 -4.60
N GLU A 109 4.99 11.48 -3.49
CA GLU A 109 5.37 10.15 -3.05
C GLU A 109 4.93 9.97 -1.61
N GLU A 110 4.28 8.85 -1.33
CA GLU A 110 3.99 8.43 0.02
C GLU A 110 5.25 7.84 0.67
N LYS A 111 5.46 8.15 1.94
CA LYS A 111 6.59 7.68 2.73
C LYS A 111 6.15 7.21 4.11
N GLY A 112 6.67 6.07 4.52
CA GLY A 112 6.58 5.59 5.88
C GLY A 112 5.46 4.58 6.14
N SER A 113 4.41 4.47 5.31
CA SER A 113 3.33 3.53 5.57
C SER A 113 3.81 2.08 5.61
N ASP A 114 4.66 1.66 4.69
CA ASP A 114 5.19 0.29 4.66
C ASP A 114 6.13 0.03 5.85
N VAL A 115 6.93 1.04 6.22
CA VAL A 115 7.78 0.99 7.42
C VAL A 115 6.91 0.84 8.67
N ASN A 116 5.79 1.55 8.75
CA ASN A 116 4.86 1.46 9.87
C ASN A 116 4.22 0.07 9.94
N VAL A 117 3.76 -0.49 8.80
CA VAL A 117 3.24 -1.87 8.75
C VAL A 117 4.30 -2.87 9.23
N ALA A 118 5.53 -2.77 8.72
CA ALA A 118 6.63 -3.63 9.12
C ALA A 118 6.95 -3.51 10.62
N SER A 119 6.97 -2.28 11.15
CA SER A 119 7.28 -2.01 12.55
C SER A 119 6.22 -2.59 13.48
N HIS A 120 4.93 -2.33 13.23
CA HIS A 120 3.86 -2.90 14.04
C HIS A 120 3.84 -4.42 13.98
N LEU A 121 3.98 -5.01 12.79
CA LEU A 121 4.06 -6.47 12.63
C LEU A 121 5.18 -7.06 13.47
N LEU A 122 6.39 -6.49 13.37
CA LEU A 122 7.55 -7.04 14.06
C LEU A 122 7.49 -6.81 15.57
N LEU A 123 7.04 -5.64 16.03
CA LEU A 123 6.87 -5.38 17.47
C LEU A 123 5.88 -6.38 18.08
N ASP A 124 4.69 -6.54 17.53
CA ASP A 124 3.68 -7.46 18.06
C ASP A 124 4.18 -8.90 18.14
N VAL A 125 4.88 -9.34 17.09
CA VAL A 125 5.41 -10.71 17.01
C VAL A 125 6.60 -10.92 17.95
N LEU A 126 7.52 -9.96 18.03
CA LEU A 126 8.75 -10.10 18.83
C LEU A 126 8.48 -9.92 20.33
N GLU A 127 7.53 -9.05 20.68
CA GLU A 127 7.08 -8.84 22.08
C GLU A 127 6.06 -9.90 22.53
N ARG A 128 5.66 -10.80 21.61
CA ARG A 128 4.70 -11.89 21.86
C ARG A 128 3.31 -11.41 22.27
N GLU A 129 2.91 -10.26 21.75
CA GLU A 129 1.57 -9.71 21.96
C GLU A 129 0.49 -10.44 21.14
N VAL A 130 0.91 -11.22 20.14
CA VAL A 130 0.02 -11.95 19.24
C VAL A 130 0.55 -13.36 18.93
N ASP A 131 -0.39 -14.30 18.75
CA ASP A 131 -0.10 -15.69 18.38
C ASP A 131 -0.19 -15.94 16.87
N ALA A 132 -0.71 -14.97 16.13
CA ALA A 132 -0.80 -14.99 14.68
C ALA A 132 -0.92 -13.54 14.14
N ALA A 133 -0.56 -13.30 12.89
CA ALA A 133 -0.66 -11.99 12.27
C ALA A 133 -1.31 -12.05 10.88
N VAL A 134 -2.13 -11.04 10.56
CA VAL A 134 -2.67 -10.85 9.20
C VAL A 134 -2.15 -9.53 8.64
N VAL A 135 -1.55 -9.58 7.46
CA VAL A 135 -1.05 -8.39 6.75
C VAL A 135 -1.84 -8.21 5.47
N LEU A 136 -2.44 -7.02 5.29
CA LEU A 136 -3.15 -6.62 4.08
C LEU A 136 -2.23 -5.73 3.25
N SER A 137 -1.49 -6.32 2.33
CA SER A 137 -0.60 -5.61 1.41
C SER A 137 -0.23 -6.47 0.21
N ASN A 138 0.21 -5.82 -0.86
CA ASN A 138 0.87 -6.45 -2.01
C ASN A 138 2.23 -5.78 -2.31
N ASP A 139 2.80 -5.08 -1.34
CA ASP A 139 4.09 -4.43 -1.49
C ASP A 139 5.24 -5.39 -1.20
N SER A 140 6.11 -5.58 -2.19
CA SER A 140 7.29 -6.46 -2.10
C SER A 140 8.30 -6.06 -1.03
N ASP A 141 8.30 -4.81 -0.59
CA ASP A 141 9.22 -4.31 0.44
C ASP A 141 8.94 -4.94 1.81
N LEU A 142 7.74 -5.50 2.01
CA LEU A 142 7.38 -6.27 3.20
C LEU A 142 7.92 -7.71 3.22
N LYS A 143 8.71 -8.14 2.23
CA LYS A 143 9.27 -9.50 2.17
C LYS A 143 10.02 -9.87 3.45
N LEU A 144 10.97 -9.03 3.88
CA LEU A 144 11.80 -9.33 5.04
C LEU A 144 10.99 -9.38 6.35
N PRO A 145 10.17 -8.38 6.70
CA PRO A 145 9.37 -8.45 7.92
C PRO A 145 8.40 -9.63 7.94
N LEU A 146 7.79 -9.99 6.82
CA LEU A 146 6.94 -11.18 6.72
C LEU A 146 7.73 -12.48 6.95
N SER A 147 8.92 -12.62 6.36
CA SER A 147 9.79 -13.78 6.58
C SER A 147 10.20 -13.91 8.05
N ILE A 148 10.55 -12.80 8.71
CA ILE A 148 10.89 -12.78 10.15
C ILE A 148 9.66 -13.20 10.99
N ALA A 149 8.48 -12.69 10.68
CA ALA A 149 7.26 -13.02 11.40
C ALA A 149 6.89 -14.51 11.26
N ARG A 150 7.01 -15.09 10.05
CA ARG A 150 6.74 -16.51 9.77
C ARG A 150 7.59 -17.48 10.57
N GLN A 151 8.78 -17.07 10.98
CA GLN A 151 9.62 -17.89 11.85
C GLN A 151 9.09 -17.99 13.29
N ARG A 152 8.10 -17.20 13.66
CA ARG A 152 7.62 -17.04 15.05
C ARG A 152 6.13 -17.31 15.22
N VAL A 153 5.32 -16.84 14.28
CA VAL A 153 3.85 -16.96 14.32
C VAL A 153 3.29 -17.32 12.93
N PRO A 154 2.14 -17.98 12.85
CA PRO A 154 1.39 -18.10 11.62
C PRO A 154 1.05 -16.73 11.03
N VAL A 155 1.24 -16.57 9.71
CA VAL A 155 0.99 -15.31 9.02
C VAL A 155 -0.01 -15.51 7.89
N GLY A 156 -1.10 -14.75 7.93
CA GLY A 156 -2.02 -14.56 6.82
C GLY A 156 -1.63 -13.35 5.98
N LEU A 157 -1.51 -13.54 4.68
CA LEU A 157 -1.25 -12.45 3.74
C LEU A 157 -2.48 -12.20 2.86
N VAL A 158 -2.99 -10.99 2.87
CA VAL A 158 -4.16 -10.60 2.08
C VAL A 158 -3.75 -9.58 1.04
N ASN A 159 -3.94 -9.93 -0.24
CA ASN A 159 -3.72 -9.00 -1.34
C ASN A 159 -5.01 -8.18 -1.58
N PRO A 160 -5.01 -6.87 -1.29
CA PRO A 160 -6.17 -6.01 -1.50
C PRO A 160 -6.30 -5.49 -2.94
N THR A 161 -5.34 -5.78 -3.80
CA THR A 161 -5.28 -5.24 -5.16
C THR A 161 -5.82 -6.23 -6.20
N ARG A 162 -6.12 -5.75 -7.41
CA ARG A 162 -6.45 -6.61 -8.55
C ARG A 162 -5.22 -7.25 -9.19
N ALA A 163 -4.03 -6.77 -8.87
CA ALA A 163 -2.78 -7.31 -9.38
C ALA A 163 -2.51 -8.69 -8.78
N VAL A 164 -1.74 -9.49 -9.51
CA VAL A 164 -1.24 -10.78 -9.00
C VAL A 164 -0.41 -10.53 -7.74
N LEU A 165 -0.52 -11.43 -6.77
CA LEU A 165 0.28 -11.37 -5.56
C LEU A 165 1.78 -11.31 -5.92
N ALA A 166 2.49 -10.34 -5.36
CA ALA A 166 3.93 -10.22 -5.54
C ALA A 166 4.62 -11.52 -5.08
N GLY A 167 5.33 -12.18 -6.00
CA GLY A 167 5.95 -13.48 -5.75
C GLY A 167 6.89 -13.49 -4.54
N ALA A 168 7.53 -12.35 -4.26
CA ALA A 168 8.40 -12.17 -3.11
C ALA A 168 7.68 -12.30 -1.76
N LEU A 169 6.36 -12.06 -1.70
CA LEU A 169 5.56 -12.10 -0.47
C LEU A 169 4.96 -13.48 -0.18
N ARG A 170 4.84 -14.35 -1.20
CA ARG A 170 4.07 -15.59 -1.11
C ARG A 170 4.56 -16.50 0.02
N GLY A 171 5.88 -16.70 0.13
CA GLY A 171 6.46 -17.67 1.07
C GLY A 171 5.96 -19.10 0.82
N ALA A 172 6.44 -20.04 1.60
CA ALA A 172 5.92 -21.40 1.63
C ALA A 172 4.95 -21.56 2.81
N ALA A 173 3.88 -22.35 2.63
CA ALA A 173 2.89 -22.57 3.70
C ALA A 173 3.50 -23.22 4.96
N GLY A 174 4.54 -24.04 4.80
CA GLY A 174 5.29 -24.69 5.88
C GLY A 174 6.56 -23.95 6.31
N GLU A 175 6.80 -22.72 5.85
CA GLU A 175 7.96 -21.93 6.27
C GLU A 175 7.90 -21.65 7.77
N GLY A 176 9.04 -21.72 8.48
CA GLY A 176 9.13 -21.44 9.91
C GLY A 176 8.15 -22.25 10.76
N VAL A 177 7.20 -21.58 11.44
CA VAL A 177 6.21 -22.24 12.30
C VAL A 177 5.04 -22.89 11.52
N GLY A 178 4.96 -22.64 10.20
CA GLY A 178 3.89 -23.16 9.36
C GLY A 178 2.53 -22.48 9.56
N ARG A 179 1.48 -23.10 9.01
CA ARG A 179 0.08 -22.62 9.06
C ARG A 179 -0.09 -21.23 8.43
N HIS A 180 0.76 -20.84 7.48
CA HIS A 180 0.63 -19.61 6.71
C HIS A 180 -0.36 -19.78 5.58
N TRP A 181 -1.07 -18.71 5.26
CA TRP A 181 -2.00 -18.67 4.15
C TRP A 181 -1.93 -17.34 3.42
N TRP A 182 -2.46 -17.31 2.22
CA TRP A 182 -2.69 -16.06 1.51
C TRP A 182 -4.04 -16.07 0.81
N ARG A 183 -4.60 -14.89 0.58
CA ARG A 183 -5.84 -14.69 -0.16
C ARG A 183 -5.81 -13.37 -0.90
N GLN A 184 -6.40 -13.33 -2.09
CA GLN A 184 -6.72 -12.09 -2.79
C GLN A 184 -8.15 -11.67 -2.43
N LEU A 185 -8.38 -10.37 -2.18
CA LEU A 185 -9.72 -9.84 -1.98
C LEU A 185 -10.47 -9.80 -3.31
N THR A 186 -11.75 -10.09 -3.25
CA THR A 186 -12.68 -10.01 -4.37
C THR A 186 -13.48 -8.71 -4.31
N VAL A 187 -14.15 -8.36 -5.40
CA VAL A 187 -15.09 -7.21 -5.41
C VAL A 187 -16.18 -7.39 -4.35
N GLU A 188 -16.65 -8.62 -4.15
CA GLU A 188 -17.66 -8.94 -3.15
C GLU A 188 -17.15 -8.69 -1.72
N ASP A 189 -15.88 -8.97 -1.42
CA ASP A 189 -15.30 -8.65 -0.11
C ASP A 189 -15.38 -7.14 0.16
N PHE A 190 -15.12 -6.30 -0.84
CA PHE A 190 -15.23 -4.84 -0.69
C PHE A 190 -16.69 -4.38 -0.55
N VAL A 191 -17.61 -4.90 -1.35
CA VAL A 191 -19.02 -4.53 -1.30
C VAL A 191 -19.65 -4.89 0.05
N ASN A 192 -19.38 -6.11 0.54
CA ASN A 192 -20.00 -6.63 1.76
C ASN A 192 -19.40 -6.05 3.06
N HIS A 193 -18.29 -5.33 2.97
CA HIS A 193 -17.60 -4.80 4.15
C HIS A 193 -17.41 -3.27 4.09
N GLN A 194 -18.28 -2.58 3.33
CA GLN A 194 -18.34 -1.12 3.38
C GLN A 194 -18.82 -0.64 4.75
N LEU A 195 -18.33 0.51 5.18
CA LEU A 195 -18.94 1.21 6.29
C LEU A 195 -20.37 1.65 5.90
N PRO A 196 -21.29 1.76 6.85
CA PRO A 196 -22.57 2.40 6.61
C PRO A 196 -22.37 3.82 6.05
N GLU A 197 -23.39 4.33 5.35
CA GLU A 197 -23.37 5.70 4.82
C GLU A 197 -23.11 6.75 5.90
N THR A 198 -23.60 6.47 7.12
CA THR A 198 -23.40 7.33 8.29
C THR A 198 -22.87 6.51 9.46
N VAL A 199 -21.77 6.98 10.07
CA VAL A 199 -21.16 6.42 11.29
C VAL A 199 -21.09 7.53 12.34
N GLY A 200 -21.96 7.48 13.33
CA GLY A 200 -22.10 8.57 14.30
C GLY A 200 -22.42 9.89 13.60
N ARG A 201 -21.53 10.87 13.65
CA ARG A 201 -21.66 12.17 12.97
C ARG A 201 -20.98 12.24 11.61
N TYR A 202 -20.34 11.19 11.18
CA TYR A 202 -19.59 11.16 9.93
C TYR A 202 -20.43 10.58 8.81
N VAL A 203 -20.64 11.38 7.76
CA VAL A 203 -21.40 10.98 6.58
C VAL A 203 -20.42 10.74 5.44
N ARG A 204 -20.64 9.68 4.66
CA ARG A 204 -19.84 9.34 3.50
C ARG A 204 -19.77 10.52 2.55
N PRO A 205 -18.58 10.96 2.11
CA PRO A 205 -18.44 11.99 1.09
C PRO A 205 -19.11 11.58 -0.23
N GLN A 206 -19.67 12.56 -0.96
CA GLN A 206 -20.23 12.30 -2.28
C GLN A 206 -19.13 11.80 -3.24
N GLY A 207 -19.44 10.75 -3.99
CA GLY A 207 -18.50 10.17 -4.97
C GLY A 207 -17.55 9.10 -4.43
N TRP A 208 -17.74 8.71 -3.18
CA TRP A 208 -16.98 7.61 -2.56
C TRP A 208 -17.75 6.30 -2.61
#